data_eb6908f15a277245654a6f72c2256049
#
_entry.id   eb6908f15a277245654a6f72c2256049
#
_cell.length_a   1.000
_cell.length_b   1.000
_cell.length_c   1.000
_cell.angle_alpha   90.00
_cell.angle_beta   90.00
_cell.angle_gamma   90.00
#
_symmetry.space_group_name_H-M   'P 1'
#
loop_
_entity.id
_entity.type
_entity.pdbx_description
1 polymer ?
#
loop_
_entity_poly.entity_id
_entity_poly.type
_entity_poly.pdbx_seq_one_letter_code
_entity_poly.pdbx_strand_id
1 'polypeptide(L)'
;VSIQAQILNLLMDLQEEMGLTYMFITHDLSVVKHISTEIMVMYMGNCVEKAPAKELFANPLHPYTKALLSAIPIPDISMRSKKIQPIRGEVTSPIDPAPGCRFAPRCDFCRENCVGSSIPLTEVSEGHFVACRLLEK
;
A
#
# COMPACT_ATOMS: atom_id res chain seq x y z
N VAL A 1 11.01 0.41 25.88
CA VAL A 1 10.23 1.29 24.97
C VAL A 1 11.15 1.73 23.86
N SER A 2 10.76 1.52 22.59
CA SER A 2 11.56 1.91 21.42
C SER A 2 11.61 3.44 21.31
N ILE A 3 12.79 3.99 20.99
CA ILE A 3 12.97 5.42 20.70
C ILE A 3 12.01 5.87 19.57
N GLN A 4 11.80 5.01 18.59
CA GLN A 4 10.85 5.26 17.49
C GLN A 4 9.42 5.48 18.02
N ALA A 5 8.96 4.69 18.97
CA ALA A 5 7.63 4.85 19.56
C ALA A 5 7.51 6.17 20.34
N GLN A 6 8.57 6.60 21.02
CA GLN A 6 8.58 7.89 21.72
C GLN A 6 8.49 9.07 20.75
N ILE A 7 9.23 9.01 19.63
CA ILE A 7 9.17 10.05 18.60
C ILE A 7 7.78 10.11 17.97
N LEU A 8 7.16 8.96 17.68
CA LEU A 8 5.82 8.92 17.12
C LEU A 8 4.78 9.53 18.06
N ASN A 9 4.85 9.20 19.36
CA ASN A 9 3.97 9.80 20.37
C ASN A 9 4.15 11.32 20.41
N LEU A 10 5.40 11.81 20.44
CA LEU A 10 5.68 13.25 20.41
C LEU A 10 5.08 13.92 19.17
N LEU A 11 5.20 13.31 18.00
CA LEU A 11 4.62 13.86 16.76
C LEU A 11 3.09 13.88 16.81
N MET A 12 2.46 12.89 17.42
CA MET A 12 1.00 12.86 17.61
C MET A 12 0.55 13.95 18.59
N ASP A 13 1.27 14.14 19.70
CA ASP A 13 0.99 15.20 20.67
C ASP A 13 1.10 16.60 20.01
N LEU A 14 2.16 16.83 19.24
CA LEU A 14 2.35 18.09 18.50
C LEU A 14 1.28 18.28 17.42
N GLN A 15 0.82 17.23 16.78
CA GLN A 15 -0.28 17.31 15.83
C GLN A 15 -1.57 17.80 16.50
N GLU A 16 -1.87 17.26 17.67
CA GLU A 16 -3.06 17.63 18.43
C GLU A 16 -2.97 19.06 18.98
N GLU A 17 -1.83 19.42 19.58
CA GLU A 17 -1.62 20.75 20.17
C GLU A 17 -1.56 21.89 19.14
N MET A 18 -0.93 21.65 18.00
CA MET A 18 -0.64 22.67 16.99
C MET A 18 -1.53 22.60 15.75
N GLY A 19 -2.41 21.59 15.64
CA GLY A 19 -3.26 21.38 14.46
C GLY A 19 -2.46 21.03 13.18
N LEU A 20 -1.33 20.34 13.31
CA LEU A 20 -0.44 20.04 12.19
C LEU A 20 -0.98 18.92 11.33
N THR A 21 -0.69 19.00 10.04
CA THR A 21 -0.88 17.88 9.09
C THR A 21 0.48 17.33 8.71
N TYR A 22 0.66 16.01 8.85
CA TYR A 22 1.90 15.35 8.50
C TYR A 22 1.74 14.52 7.24
N MET A 23 2.80 14.48 6.44
CA MET A 23 2.98 13.50 5.39
C MET A 23 4.20 12.62 5.73
N PHE A 24 3.94 11.34 6.02
CA PHE A 24 4.98 10.36 6.31
C PHE A 24 5.32 9.55 5.07
N ILE A 25 6.61 9.41 4.79
CA ILE A 25 7.13 8.48 3.78
C ILE A 25 7.90 7.40 4.53
N THR A 26 7.39 6.18 4.49
CA THR A 26 7.97 5.07 5.24
C THR A 26 7.70 3.74 4.55
N HIS A 27 8.50 2.74 4.84
CA HIS A 27 8.27 1.34 4.46
C HIS A 27 7.78 0.49 5.65
N ASP A 28 7.66 1.08 6.85
CA ASP A 28 7.18 0.38 8.04
C ASP A 28 5.65 0.51 8.16
N LEU A 29 4.97 -0.54 7.75
CA LEU A 29 3.50 -0.62 7.76
C LEU A 29 2.92 -0.63 9.18
N SER A 30 3.69 -1.07 10.18
CA SER A 30 3.25 -1.06 11.59
C SER A 30 3.11 0.39 12.09
N VAL A 31 4.06 1.25 11.75
CA VAL A 31 4.01 2.68 12.04
C VAL A 31 2.80 3.32 11.36
N VAL A 32 2.67 3.10 10.05
CA VAL A 32 1.59 3.66 9.23
C VAL A 32 0.21 3.33 9.80
N LYS A 33 0.02 2.09 10.25
CA LYS A 33 -1.25 1.63 10.81
C LYS A 33 -1.71 2.46 12.03
N HIS A 34 -0.77 2.93 12.84
CA HIS A 34 -1.09 3.62 14.08
C HIS A 34 -1.27 5.13 13.95
N ILE A 35 -0.54 5.76 13.02
CA ILE A 35 -0.48 7.23 12.94
C ILE A 35 -1.21 7.83 11.74
N SER A 36 -1.53 7.03 10.72
CA SER A 36 -2.09 7.55 9.48
C SER A 36 -3.60 7.53 9.47
N THR A 37 -4.21 8.61 9.00
CA THR A 37 -5.64 8.69 8.69
C THR A 37 -5.94 8.20 7.29
N GLU A 38 -5.06 8.52 6.34
CA GLU A 38 -5.12 8.10 4.94
C GLU A 38 -3.77 7.53 4.50
N ILE A 39 -3.79 6.52 3.65
CA ILE A 39 -2.58 5.85 3.16
C ILE A 39 -2.59 5.83 1.63
N MET A 40 -1.45 6.18 1.06
CA MET A 40 -1.16 6.04 -0.35
C MET A 40 -0.06 4.99 -0.53
N VAL A 41 -0.37 3.90 -1.20
CA VAL A 41 0.60 2.86 -1.53
C VAL A 41 1.22 3.18 -2.88
N MET A 42 2.55 3.22 -2.90
CA MET A 42 3.31 3.52 -4.10
C MET A 42 4.15 2.33 -4.55
N TYR A 43 4.22 2.10 -5.85
CA TYR A 43 5.11 1.13 -6.47
C TYR A 43 5.86 1.76 -7.63
N MET A 44 7.19 1.79 -7.56
CA MET A 44 8.07 2.36 -8.59
C MET A 44 7.64 3.75 -9.06
N GLY A 45 7.32 4.64 -8.11
CA GLY A 45 6.94 6.03 -8.40
C GLY A 45 5.47 6.24 -8.81
N ASN A 46 4.66 5.19 -8.92
CA ASN A 46 3.22 5.31 -9.17
C ASN A 46 2.40 4.98 -7.93
N CYS A 47 1.33 5.77 -7.70
CA CYS A 47 0.31 5.41 -6.74
C CYS A 47 -0.50 4.23 -7.32
N VAL A 48 -0.55 3.12 -6.59
CA VAL A 48 -1.31 1.93 -6.99
C VAL A 48 -2.62 1.79 -6.23
N GLU A 49 -2.67 2.32 -5.01
CA GLU A 49 -3.87 2.30 -4.16
C GLU A 49 -3.82 3.44 -3.14
N LYS A 50 -4.98 4.04 -2.86
CA LYS A 50 -5.14 5.11 -1.87
C LYS A 50 -6.47 4.92 -1.16
N ALA A 51 -6.46 4.90 0.18
CA ALA A 51 -7.67 4.75 0.97
C ALA A 51 -7.48 5.27 2.41
N PRO A 52 -8.58 5.47 3.16
CA PRO A 52 -8.51 5.61 4.61
C PRO A 52 -7.77 4.43 5.22
N ALA A 53 -6.94 4.67 6.24
CA ALA A 53 -6.08 3.65 6.82
C ALA A 53 -6.85 2.39 7.24
N LYS A 54 -7.98 2.55 7.93
CA LYS A 54 -8.83 1.43 8.37
C LYS A 54 -9.32 0.58 7.20
N GLU A 55 -9.74 1.22 6.10
CA GLU A 55 -10.24 0.54 4.90
C GLU A 55 -9.11 -0.20 4.19
N LEU A 56 -7.95 0.42 4.01
CA LEU A 56 -6.81 -0.20 3.35
C LEU A 56 -6.36 -1.49 4.05
N PHE A 57 -6.32 -1.49 5.39
CA PHE A 57 -5.92 -2.67 6.16
C PHE A 57 -7.00 -3.75 6.20
N ALA A 58 -8.28 -3.36 6.17
CA ALA A 58 -9.40 -4.29 6.17
C ALA A 58 -9.66 -4.91 4.79
N ASN A 59 -9.57 -4.11 3.73
CA ASN A 59 -9.96 -4.47 2.38
C ASN A 59 -8.96 -3.95 1.33
N PRO A 60 -7.70 -4.43 1.32
CA PRO A 60 -6.73 -4.08 0.28
C PRO A 60 -7.20 -4.65 -1.06
N LEU A 61 -7.11 -3.88 -2.13
CA LEU A 61 -7.64 -4.25 -3.44
C LEU A 61 -6.54 -4.53 -4.46
N HIS A 62 -5.49 -3.69 -4.51
CA HIS A 62 -4.40 -3.89 -5.45
C HIS A 62 -3.55 -5.12 -5.06
N PRO A 63 -3.16 -6.01 -5.99
CA PRO A 63 -2.36 -7.19 -5.69
C PRO A 63 -1.05 -6.90 -4.94
N TYR A 64 -0.39 -5.81 -5.26
CA TYR A 64 0.81 -5.37 -4.53
C TYR A 64 0.51 -5.02 -3.07
N THR A 65 -0.56 -4.27 -2.80
CA THR A 65 -0.98 -3.92 -1.43
C THR A 65 -1.30 -5.18 -0.62
N LYS A 66 -2.02 -6.14 -1.23
CA LYS A 66 -2.32 -7.44 -0.60
C LYS A 66 -1.05 -8.19 -0.21
N ALA A 67 -0.08 -8.24 -1.11
CA ALA A 67 1.19 -8.89 -0.86
C ALA A 67 1.98 -8.19 0.26
N LEU A 68 2.06 -6.86 0.26
CA LEU A 68 2.70 -6.08 1.33
C LEU A 68 2.07 -6.35 2.69
N LEU A 69 0.73 -6.28 2.78
CA LEU A 69 0.01 -6.48 4.04
C LEU A 69 0.09 -7.93 4.52
N SER A 70 0.18 -8.90 3.61
CA SER A 70 0.36 -10.31 3.96
C SER A 70 1.72 -10.61 4.59
N ALA A 71 2.72 -9.77 4.33
CA ALA A 71 4.07 -9.91 4.88
C ALA A 71 4.22 -9.34 6.29
N ILE A 72 3.22 -8.60 6.80
CA ILE A 72 3.25 -8.08 8.17
C ILE A 72 3.13 -9.25 9.15
N PRO A 73 4.11 -9.44 10.08
CA PRO A 73 4.00 -10.45 11.12
C PRO A 73 2.82 -10.11 12.03
N ILE A 74 1.82 -10.97 12.06
CA ILE A 74 0.73 -10.85 13.03
C ILE A 74 1.13 -11.68 14.26
N PRO A 75 1.19 -11.09 15.46
CA PRO A 75 1.57 -11.81 16.68
C PRO A 75 0.42 -12.71 17.20
N ASP A 76 -0.34 -13.33 16.31
CA ASP A 76 -1.43 -14.24 16.64
C ASP A 76 -1.09 -15.65 16.15
N ILE A 77 -0.97 -16.57 17.11
CA ILE A 77 -0.60 -17.97 16.88
C ILE A 77 -1.68 -18.69 16.03
N SER A 78 -2.95 -18.28 16.13
CA SER A 78 -4.06 -18.85 15.37
C SER A 78 -3.99 -18.53 13.88
N MET A 79 -3.28 -17.48 13.51
CA MET A 79 -3.12 -17.00 12.13
C MET A 79 -1.86 -17.52 11.41
N ARG A 80 -1.09 -18.44 12.01
CA ARG A 80 0.11 -19.05 11.41
C ARG A 80 -0.16 -19.78 10.09
N SER A 81 -1.41 -20.13 9.80
CA SER A 81 -1.81 -20.77 8.55
C SER A 81 -2.05 -19.80 7.38
N LYS A 82 -1.99 -18.49 7.62
CA LYS A 82 -2.14 -17.52 6.54
C LYS A 82 -0.93 -17.61 5.61
N LYS A 83 -1.13 -18.15 4.42
CA LYS A 83 -0.08 -18.24 3.41
C LYS A 83 0.39 -16.84 3.06
N ILE A 84 1.64 -16.54 3.38
CA ILE A 84 2.33 -15.35 2.88
C ILE A 84 2.38 -15.51 1.37
N GLN A 85 1.85 -14.54 0.63
CA GLN A 85 1.98 -14.51 -0.82
C GLN A 85 3.30 -13.80 -1.17
N PRO A 86 4.38 -14.55 -1.47
CA PRO A 86 5.64 -13.93 -1.82
C PRO A 86 5.48 -13.21 -3.16
N ILE A 87 5.95 -11.98 -3.22
CA ILE A 87 6.02 -11.25 -4.49
C ILE A 87 7.09 -11.92 -5.35
N ARG A 88 6.70 -12.45 -6.50
CA ARG A 88 7.59 -13.17 -7.42
C ARG A 88 8.42 -12.20 -8.27
N GLY A 89 9.55 -12.68 -8.77
CA GLY A 89 10.40 -11.99 -9.72
C GLY A 89 11.22 -10.84 -9.12
N GLU A 90 12.13 -10.33 -9.91
CA GLU A 90 12.99 -9.20 -9.57
C GLU A 90 12.25 -7.87 -9.76
N VAL A 91 12.73 -6.84 -9.07
CA VAL A 91 12.24 -5.47 -9.28
C VAL A 91 12.72 -5.02 -10.65
N THR A 92 11.81 -4.64 -11.52
CA THR A 92 12.14 -4.09 -12.83
C THR A 92 12.82 -2.73 -12.70
N SER A 93 13.60 -2.33 -13.72
CA SER A 93 14.25 -1.02 -13.74
C SER A 93 13.22 0.11 -13.64
N PRO A 94 13.46 1.13 -12.79
CA PRO A 94 12.63 2.33 -12.77
C PRO A 94 12.91 3.29 -13.93
N ILE A 95 13.94 3.01 -14.75
CA ILE A 95 14.38 3.84 -15.86
C ILE A 95 13.53 3.49 -17.09
N ASP A 96 12.88 4.49 -17.68
CA ASP A 96 12.03 4.38 -18.87
C ASP A 96 11.03 3.20 -18.79
N PRO A 97 10.19 3.13 -17.76
CA PRO A 97 9.28 2.02 -17.60
C PRO A 97 8.25 2.01 -18.72
N ALA A 98 7.96 0.83 -19.26
CA ALA A 98 6.91 0.64 -20.25
C ALA A 98 5.54 1.15 -19.73
N PRO A 99 4.68 1.69 -20.60
CA PRO A 99 3.33 2.10 -20.19
C PRO A 99 2.53 0.91 -19.66
N GLY A 100 1.71 1.17 -18.66
CA GLY A 100 0.89 0.15 -17.99
C GLY A 100 1.15 0.04 -16.50
N CYS A 101 0.67 -1.04 -15.92
CA CYS A 101 0.89 -1.35 -14.52
C CYS A 101 2.36 -1.74 -14.28
N ARG A 102 3.08 -0.96 -13.50
CA ARG A 102 4.49 -1.25 -13.18
C ARG A 102 4.67 -2.54 -12.39
N PHE A 103 3.63 -2.99 -11.70
CA PHE A 103 3.62 -4.26 -10.98
C PHE A 103 3.27 -5.48 -11.86
N ALA A 104 2.81 -5.27 -13.11
CA ALA A 104 2.38 -6.33 -14.02
C ALA A 104 3.39 -7.51 -14.14
N PRO A 105 4.72 -7.30 -14.25
CA PRO A 105 5.69 -8.40 -14.35
C PRO A 105 5.74 -9.30 -13.12
N ARG A 106 5.25 -8.83 -11.98
CA ARG A 106 5.29 -9.52 -10.68
C ARG A 106 3.89 -9.88 -10.16
N CYS A 107 2.86 -9.59 -10.94
CA CYS A 107 1.47 -9.79 -10.57
C CYS A 107 0.98 -11.16 -11.04
N ASP A 108 0.55 -12.02 -10.12
CA ASP A 108 -0.02 -13.35 -10.44
C ASP A 108 -1.36 -13.23 -11.21
N PHE A 109 -1.99 -12.06 -11.20
CA PHE A 109 -3.28 -11.78 -11.86
C PHE A 109 -3.13 -10.90 -13.10
N CYS A 110 -1.90 -10.76 -13.63
CA CYS A 110 -1.65 -9.93 -14.80
C CYS A 110 -2.46 -10.39 -16.01
N ARG A 111 -3.06 -9.42 -16.72
CA ARG A 111 -3.80 -9.62 -17.97
C ARG A 111 -3.16 -8.79 -19.09
N GLU A 112 -3.51 -9.07 -20.34
CA GLU A 112 -3.00 -8.34 -21.51
C GLU A 112 -3.25 -6.83 -21.41
N ASN A 113 -4.41 -6.42 -20.89
CA ASN A 113 -4.76 -5.01 -20.71
C ASN A 113 -4.04 -4.31 -19.55
N CYS A 114 -3.24 -5.03 -18.74
CA CYS A 114 -2.40 -4.44 -17.69
C CYS A 114 -1.15 -3.76 -18.26
N VAL A 115 -0.79 -4.02 -19.51
CA VAL A 115 0.38 -3.47 -20.20
C VAL A 115 -0.03 -2.64 -21.41
N GLY A 116 0.85 -1.77 -21.87
CA GLY A 116 0.67 -0.98 -23.10
C GLY A 116 -0.10 0.33 -22.94
N SER A 117 -0.82 0.56 -21.85
CA SER A 117 -1.52 1.83 -21.60
C SER A 117 -1.52 2.20 -20.12
N SER A 118 -1.52 3.50 -19.83
CA SER A 118 -1.60 4.01 -18.45
C SER A 118 -2.89 3.54 -17.79
N ILE A 119 -2.77 3.19 -16.51
CA ILE A 119 -3.91 2.79 -15.67
C ILE A 119 -4.21 3.95 -14.72
N PRO A 120 -5.37 4.60 -14.86
CA PRO A 120 -5.75 5.69 -13.98
C PRO A 120 -6.07 5.18 -12.58
N LEU A 121 -5.82 6.02 -11.58
CA LEU A 121 -6.29 5.80 -10.22
C LEU A 121 -7.80 6.07 -10.20
N THR A 122 -8.61 5.05 -10.03
CA THR A 122 -10.07 5.12 -10.12
C THR A 122 -10.69 4.85 -8.75
N GLU A 123 -11.69 5.65 -8.39
CA GLU A 123 -12.46 5.44 -7.17
C GLU A 123 -13.37 4.22 -7.32
N VAL A 124 -13.22 3.24 -6.45
CA VAL A 124 -13.99 1.97 -6.46
C VAL A 124 -15.03 1.92 -5.36
N SER A 125 -14.81 2.66 -4.28
CA SER A 125 -15.76 2.92 -3.20
C SER A 125 -15.39 4.26 -2.57
N GLU A 126 -16.24 4.81 -1.72
CA GLU A 126 -16.06 6.13 -1.12
C GLU A 126 -14.67 6.31 -0.49
N GLY A 127 -13.87 7.20 -1.06
CA GLY A 127 -12.50 7.48 -0.63
C GLY A 127 -11.47 6.39 -0.90
N HIS A 128 -11.82 5.30 -1.59
CA HIS A 128 -10.92 4.20 -1.92
C HIS A 128 -10.62 4.17 -3.42
N PHE A 129 -9.40 4.47 -3.77
CA PHE A 129 -8.91 4.61 -5.14
C PHE A 129 -7.89 3.51 -5.46
N VAL A 130 -8.00 2.91 -6.63
CA VAL A 130 -7.11 1.83 -7.07
C VAL A 130 -6.76 1.98 -8.54
N ALA A 131 -5.48 1.77 -8.88
CA ALA A 131 -4.99 1.73 -10.25
C ALA A 131 -4.81 0.26 -10.69
N CYS A 132 -5.92 -0.45 -10.93
CA CYS A 132 -5.87 -1.88 -11.26
C CYS A 132 -6.98 -2.28 -12.25
N ARG A 133 -6.60 -2.89 -13.37
CA ARG A 133 -7.54 -3.38 -14.40
C ARG A 133 -8.43 -4.54 -13.93
N LEU A 134 -8.08 -5.22 -12.84
CA LEU A 134 -8.92 -6.29 -12.28
C LEU A 134 -10.24 -5.78 -11.69
N LEU A 135 -10.31 -4.49 -11.38
CA LEU A 135 -11.45 -3.84 -10.74
C LEU A 135 -12.27 -2.99 -11.71
N GLU A 136 -11.84 -2.86 -12.95
CA GLU A 136 -12.64 -2.24 -14.00
C GLU A 136 -13.79 -3.18 -14.36
N LYS A 137 -15.02 -2.66 -14.26
CA LYS A 137 -16.26 -3.35 -14.66
C LYS A 137 -16.44 -3.30 -16.16
#